data_3b9563498b5fa3e5ca8855a37cd4250e
#
_entry.id   3b9563498b5fa3e5ca8855a37cd4250e
#
_cell.length_a   1.000
_cell.length_b   1.000
_cell.length_c   1.000
_cell.angle_alpha   90.00
_cell.angle_beta   90.00
_cell.angle_gamma   90.00
#
_symmetry.space_group_name_H-M   'P 1'
#
loop_
_entity.id
_entity.type
_entity.pdbx_description
1 polymer ?
#
loop_
_entity_poly.entity_id
_entity_poly.type
_entity_poly.pdbx_seq_one_letter_code
_entity_poly.pdbx_strand_id
1 'polypeptide(L)'
;MIWSFKRKRHPDGRLNKYKARLSCHGGQQQWGVQYWETYSPVVSWMAVRTLLVLSKIHGLHTKCIAFTLAFPQADVKVPIYLHTPPGIQLEEGETHDKMVSKLKKNLYGLRDAGRT
;
A
#
# COMPACT_ATOMS: atom_id res chain seq x y z
N MET A 1 -11.74 -1.26 6.89
CA MET A 1 -10.55 -1.92 6.30
C MET A 1 -10.94 -3.22 5.63
N ILE A 2 -10.16 -3.67 4.64
CA ILE A 2 -10.46 -4.87 3.84
C ILE A 2 -9.23 -5.78 3.82
N TRP A 3 -9.42 -7.05 4.15
CA TRP A 3 -8.41 -8.07 4.00
C TRP A 3 -8.42 -8.64 2.56
N SER A 4 -7.24 -8.76 1.98
CA SER A 4 -7.01 -9.46 0.71
C SER A 4 -6.02 -10.60 0.93
N PHE A 5 -6.43 -11.82 0.63
CA PHE A 5 -5.62 -13.02 0.78
C PHE A 5 -5.24 -13.58 -0.60
N LYS A 6 -3.97 -13.93 -0.77
CA LYS A 6 -3.46 -14.52 -2.01
C LYS A 6 -2.49 -15.66 -1.72
N ARG A 7 -2.68 -16.78 -2.39
CA ARG A 7 -1.69 -17.86 -2.46
C ARG A 7 -0.73 -17.59 -3.61
N LYS A 8 0.55 -17.44 -3.32
CA LYS A 8 1.59 -17.35 -4.35
C LYS A 8 2.12 -18.74 -4.63
N ARG A 9 2.28 -19.07 -5.92
CA ARG A 9 2.83 -20.34 -6.37
C ARG A 9 4.10 -20.12 -7.18
N HIS A 10 4.98 -21.11 -7.19
CA HIS A 10 6.10 -21.22 -8.12
C HIS A 10 5.58 -21.53 -9.53
N PRO A 11 6.41 -21.37 -10.59
CA PRO A 11 6.03 -21.73 -11.96
C PRO A 11 5.61 -23.21 -12.11
N ASP A 12 6.14 -24.10 -11.28
CA ASP A 12 5.82 -25.52 -11.21
C ASP A 12 4.49 -25.85 -10.50
N GLY A 13 3.76 -24.80 -10.04
CA GLY A 13 2.47 -24.93 -9.37
C GLY A 13 2.54 -25.13 -7.84
N ARG A 14 3.71 -25.45 -7.28
CA ARG A 14 3.87 -25.62 -5.83
C ARG A 14 3.61 -24.33 -5.07
N LEU A 15 3.07 -24.45 -3.86
CA LEU A 15 2.81 -23.31 -3.00
C LEU A 15 4.14 -22.68 -2.56
N ASN A 16 4.29 -21.37 -2.85
CA ASN A 16 5.42 -20.58 -2.39
C ASN A 16 5.11 -19.99 -1.01
N LYS A 17 4.03 -19.17 -0.95
CA LYS A 17 3.62 -18.53 0.30
C LYS A 17 2.17 -18.03 0.28
N TYR A 18 1.59 -17.91 1.44
CA TYR A 18 0.37 -17.15 1.67
C TYR A 18 0.72 -15.68 1.84
N LYS A 19 -0.08 -14.81 1.26
CA LYS A 19 0.06 -13.36 1.41
C LYS A 19 -1.26 -12.78 1.87
N ALA A 20 -1.27 -12.15 3.04
CA ALA A 20 -2.35 -11.32 3.52
C ALA A 20 -1.99 -9.83 3.33
N ARG A 21 -2.95 -9.01 2.96
CA ARG A 21 -2.80 -7.56 2.86
C ARG A 21 -4.03 -6.90 3.47
N LEU A 22 -3.81 -6.00 4.41
CA LEU A 22 -4.83 -5.11 4.92
C LEU A 22 -4.80 -3.81 4.09
N SER A 23 -5.97 -3.34 3.67
CA SER A 23 -6.13 -2.12 2.87
C SER A 23 -7.27 -1.28 3.41
N CYS A 24 -7.14 0.04 3.29
CA CYS A 24 -8.23 0.98 3.54
C CYS A 24 -9.17 1.06 2.35
N HIS A 25 -10.41 1.45 2.60
CA HIS A 25 -11.35 1.82 1.55
C HIS A 25 -11.28 3.33 1.31
N GLY A 26 -10.30 3.79 0.50
CA GLY A 26 -10.06 5.21 0.24
C GLY A 26 -11.25 5.98 -0.35
N GLY A 27 -12.25 5.27 -0.90
CA GLY A 27 -13.50 5.88 -1.35
C GLY A 27 -14.32 6.54 -0.25
N GLN A 28 -14.08 6.20 1.01
CA GLN A 28 -14.76 6.79 2.17
C GLN A 28 -14.04 8.03 2.70
N GLN A 29 -12.83 8.33 2.23
CA GLN A 29 -12.12 9.56 2.62
C GLN A 29 -12.78 10.79 1.99
N GLN A 30 -12.89 11.87 2.78
CA GLN A 30 -13.45 13.14 2.36
C GLN A 30 -12.34 14.08 1.89
N TRP A 31 -12.51 14.61 0.68
CA TRP A 31 -11.61 15.64 0.15
C TRP A 31 -11.69 16.93 0.97
N GLY A 32 -10.57 17.59 1.16
CA GLY A 32 -10.48 18.80 1.96
C GLY A 32 -10.47 18.59 3.49
N VAL A 33 -10.64 17.34 3.96
CA VAL A 33 -10.59 16.97 5.38
C VAL A 33 -9.52 15.92 5.64
N GLN A 34 -9.55 14.82 4.90
CA GLN A 34 -8.66 13.68 5.10
C GLN A 34 -7.60 13.55 4.01
N TYR A 35 -7.79 14.19 2.86
CA TYR A 35 -6.80 14.31 1.80
C TYR A 35 -7.11 15.53 0.93
N TRP A 36 -6.07 16.08 0.28
CA TRP A 36 -6.19 17.24 -0.64
C TRP A 36 -5.77 16.88 -2.05
N GLU A 37 -4.77 16.04 -2.19
CA GLU A 37 -4.19 15.68 -3.46
C GLU A 37 -3.96 14.17 -3.53
N THR A 38 -4.26 13.59 -4.68
CA THR A 38 -4.10 12.15 -4.92
C THR A 38 -3.03 11.84 -5.95
N TYR A 39 -2.56 12.85 -6.68
CA TYR A 39 -1.60 12.65 -7.75
C TYR A 39 -0.24 12.20 -7.19
N SER A 40 0.25 11.10 -7.72
CA SER A 40 1.61 10.62 -7.52
C SER A 40 2.21 10.33 -8.89
N PRO A 41 3.40 10.89 -9.21
CA PRO A 41 4.01 10.67 -10.51
C PRO A 41 4.37 9.19 -10.67
N VAL A 42 3.91 8.61 -11.76
CA VAL A 42 4.25 7.24 -12.17
C VAL A 42 4.91 7.29 -13.53
N VAL A 43 6.09 6.72 -13.63
CA VAL A 43 6.83 6.65 -14.90
C VAL A 43 6.08 5.78 -15.91
N SER A 44 6.01 6.25 -17.17
CA SER A 44 5.39 5.48 -18.24
C SER A 44 6.27 4.27 -18.63
N TRP A 45 5.64 3.20 -19.12
CA TRP A 45 6.37 2.05 -19.66
C TRP A 45 7.29 2.42 -20.84
N MET A 46 6.90 3.41 -21.64
CA MET A 46 7.72 3.90 -22.73
C MET A 46 9.03 4.49 -22.21
N ALA A 47 8.97 5.35 -21.18
CA ALA A 47 10.15 5.92 -20.56
C ALA A 47 11.08 4.85 -19.95
N VAL A 48 10.52 3.84 -19.29
CA VAL A 48 11.30 2.72 -18.74
C VAL A 48 12.03 1.96 -19.85
N ARG A 49 11.33 1.62 -20.94
CA ARG A 49 11.92 0.90 -22.08
C ARG A 49 13.01 1.73 -22.75
N THR A 50 12.77 3.02 -22.99
CA THR A 50 13.76 3.93 -23.56
C THR A 50 15.01 3.99 -22.69
N LEU A 51 14.85 4.12 -21.36
CA LEU A 51 15.98 4.11 -20.43
C LEU A 51 16.79 2.82 -20.52
N LEU A 52 16.14 1.67 -20.59
CA LEU A 52 16.82 0.37 -20.70
C LEU A 52 17.57 0.23 -22.01
N VAL A 53 17.00 0.69 -23.15
CA VAL A 53 17.67 0.67 -24.45
C VAL A 53 18.89 1.58 -24.44
N LEU A 54 18.76 2.82 -23.97
CA LEU A 54 19.87 3.75 -23.85
C LEU A 54 20.98 3.23 -22.95
N SER A 55 20.60 2.64 -21.82
CA SER A 55 21.56 2.01 -20.88
C SER A 55 22.36 0.90 -21.58
N LYS A 56 21.71 0.09 -22.42
CA LYS A 56 22.40 -0.95 -23.19
C LYS A 56 23.34 -0.38 -24.25
N ILE A 57 22.91 0.64 -24.99
CA ILE A 57 23.70 1.31 -26.02
C ILE A 57 24.96 1.94 -25.41
N HIS A 58 24.80 2.61 -24.28
CA HIS A 58 25.89 3.32 -23.63
C HIS A 58 26.67 2.49 -22.59
N GLY A 59 26.40 1.19 -22.47
CA GLY A 59 27.08 0.30 -21.53
C GLY A 59 26.86 0.66 -20.05
N LEU A 60 25.74 1.32 -19.72
CA LEU A 60 25.44 1.74 -18.35
C LEU A 60 24.92 0.57 -17.51
N HIS A 61 25.36 0.52 -16.26
CA HIS A 61 24.84 -0.45 -15.30
C HIS A 61 23.47 -0.02 -14.78
N THR A 62 22.50 -0.91 -14.82
CA THR A 62 21.15 -0.68 -14.30
C THR A 62 20.88 -1.54 -13.08
N LYS A 63 20.15 -0.98 -12.09
CA LYS A 63 19.74 -1.71 -10.88
C LYS A 63 18.26 -1.47 -10.61
N CYS A 64 17.55 -2.55 -10.34
CA CYS A 64 16.16 -2.49 -9.90
C CYS A 64 16.08 -2.59 -8.38
N ILE A 65 15.39 -1.65 -7.74
CA ILE A 65 15.18 -1.61 -6.30
C ILE A 65 13.68 -1.66 -6.02
N ALA A 66 13.26 -2.50 -5.09
CA ALA A 66 11.88 -2.57 -4.62
C ALA A 66 11.85 -2.37 -3.11
N PHE A 67 11.07 -1.38 -2.67
CA PHE A 67 10.86 -1.14 -1.24
C PHE A 67 9.81 -2.10 -0.69
N THR A 68 10.15 -2.77 0.40
CA THR A 68 9.20 -3.58 1.14
C THR A 68 8.32 -2.68 1.99
N LEU A 69 6.98 -2.85 1.92
CA LEU A 69 6.02 -2.05 2.69
C LEU A 69 6.23 -0.53 2.52
N ALA A 70 6.42 -0.06 1.29
CA ALA A 70 6.73 1.34 1.01
C ALA A 70 5.75 2.32 1.69
N PHE A 71 4.44 2.13 1.52
CA PHE A 71 3.43 3.01 2.14
C PHE A 71 3.44 2.99 3.67
N PRO A 72 3.51 1.83 4.35
CA PRO A 72 3.60 1.78 5.82
C PRO A 72 4.89 2.35 6.41
N GLN A 73 5.87 2.76 5.61
CA GLN A 73 7.06 3.46 6.11
C GLN A 73 6.80 4.96 6.33
N ALA A 74 5.89 5.56 5.56
CA ALA A 74 5.58 6.98 5.64
C ALA A 74 4.56 7.30 6.73
N ASP A 75 4.71 8.46 7.36
CA ASP A 75 3.78 8.95 8.39
C ASP A 75 2.49 9.47 7.77
N VAL A 76 1.39 9.31 8.50
CA VAL A 76 0.11 9.90 8.13
C VAL A 76 0.11 11.38 8.51
N LYS A 77 -0.18 12.27 7.55
CA LYS A 77 -0.15 13.72 7.75
C LYS A 77 -1.33 14.27 8.55
N VAL A 78 -2.48 13.61 8.42
CA VAL A 78 -3.72 13.98 9.12
C VAL A 78 -4.25 12.80 9.92
N PRO A 79 -4.90 13.04 11.08
CA PRO A 79 -5.45 11.95 11.87
C PRO A 79 -6.52 11.18 11.08
N ILE A 80 -6.27 9.91 10.82
CA ILE A 80 -7.23 9.00 10.15
C ILE A 80 -7.60 7.91 11.13
N TYR A 81 -8.90 7.76 11.35
CA TYR A 81 -9.49 6.74 12.21
C TYR A 81 -10.23 5.72 11.36
N LEU A 82 -10.04 4.46 11.66
CA LEU A 82 -10.60 3.33 10.91
C LEU A 82 -11.28 2.37 11.89
N HIS A 83 -12.37 1.78 11.48
CA HIS A 83 -12.94 0.66 12.23
C HIS A 83 -11.92 -0.48 12.30
N THR A 84 -11.80 -1.08 13.48
CA THR A 84 -10.89 -2.20 13.70
C THR A 84 -11.25 -3.36 12.77
N PRO A 85 -10.30 -3.91 12.01
CA PRO A 85 -10.60 -4.99 11.07
C PRO A 85 -10.92 -6.28 11.82
N PRO A 86 -11.79 -7.14 11.25
CA PRO A 86 -12.08 -8.44 11.84
C PRO A 86 -10.81 -9.29 11.97
N GLY A 87 -10.74 -10.11 13.02
CA GLY A 87 -9.61 -10.99 13.30
C GLY A 87 -8.50 -10.39 14.16
N ILE A 88 -8.59 -9.12 14.55
CA ILE A 88 -7.75 -8.55 15.60
C ILE A 88 -8.37 -8.90 16.95
N GLN A 89 -7.54 -9.44 17.87
CA GLN A 89 -7.98 -9.67 19.24
C GLN A 89 -8.19 -8.35 19.95
N LEU A 90 -9.35 -8.18 20.54
CA LEU A 90 -9.73 -7.05 21.37
C LEU A 90 -9.61 -7.45 22.84
N GLU A 91 -9.50 -6.46 23.72
CA GLU A 91 -9.54 -6.70 25.17
C GLU A 91 -10.95 -7.09 25.61
N GLU A 92 -11.05 -7.70 26.82
CA GLU A 92 -12.34 -8.12 27.36
C GLU A 92 -13.29 -6.93 27.52
N GLY A 93 -14.49 -7.04 26.95
CA GLY A 93 -15.51 -5.98 26.97
C GLY A 93 -15.51 -5.03 25.78
N GLU A 94 -14.54 -5.13 24.87
CA GLU A 94 -14.48 -4.34 23.64
C GLU A 94 -15.21 -5.06 22.49
N THR A 95 -15.87 -4.27 21.63
CA THR A 95 -16.53 -4.78 20.43
C THR A 95 -15.98 -4.07 19.19
N HIS A 96 -15.83 -4.77 18.08
CA HIS A 96 -15.31 -4.24 16.82
C HIS A 96 -16.08 -3.00 16.32
N ASP A 97 -17.38 -2.90 16.59
CA ASP A 97 -18.23 -1.79 16.16
C ASP A 97 -17.99 -0.51 16.94
N LYS A 98 -17.48 -0.61 18.17
CA LYS A 98 -17.21 0.53 19.05
C LYS A 98 -15.75 0.98 19.04
N MET A 99 -14.85 0.12 18.56
CA MET A 99 -13.42 0.41 18.54
C MET A 99 -12.99 1.03 17.21
N VAL A 100 -12.22 2.10 17.31
CA VAL A 100 -11.56 2.73 16.17
C VAL A 100 -10.05 2.74 16.36
N SER A 101 -9.34 2.41 15.29
CA SER A 101 -7.89 2.42 15.25
C SER A 101 -7.40 3.71 14.60
N LYS A 102 -6.54 4.46 15.29
CA LYS A 102 -5.86 5.63 14.72
C LYS A 102 -4.65 5.15 13.92
N LEU A 103 -4.57 5.54 12.66
CA LEU A 103 -3.39 5.26 11.84
C LEU A 103 -2.19 6.10 12.32
N LYS A 104 -1.07 5.44 12.53
CA LYS A 104 0.24 6.08 12.78
C LYS A 104 1.05 6.20 11.49
N LYS A 105 0.90 5.22 10.59
CA LYS A 105 1.60 5.11 9.32
C LYS A 105 0.60 4.95 8.18
N ASN A 106 1.01 5.31 6.97
CA ASN A 106 0.19 5.13 5.78
C ASN A 106 -0.14 3.67 5.52
N LEU A 107 -1.30 3.44 4.94
CA LEU A 107 -1.79 2.12 4.61
C LEU A 107 -2.22 2.07 3.14
N TYR A 108 -2.12 0.88 2.55
CA TYR A 108 -2.61 0.63 1.20
C TYR A 108 -4.08 1.00 1.07
N GLY A 109 -4.45 1.67 -0.03
CA GLY A 109 -5.81 2.06 -0.33
C GLY A 109 -6.23 3.46 0.15
N LEU A 110 -5.39 4.16 0.91
CA LEU A 110 -5.57 5.60 1.14
C LEU A 110 -5.34 6.36 -0.16
N ARG A 111 -6.10 7.44 -0.37
CA ARG A 111 -6.06 8.22 -1.61
C ARG A 111 -4.75 8.95 -1.83
N ASP A 112 -4.09 9.37 -0.77
CA ASP A 112 -2.82 10.12 -0.79
C ASP A 112 -1.60 9.25 -0.44
N ALA A 113 -1.77 7.94 -0.23
CA ALA A 113 -0.68 7.05 0.19
C ALA A 113 0.50 7.02 -0.79
N GLY A 114 0.27 7.21 -2.08
CA GLY A 114 1.33 7.21 -3.09
C GLY A 114 2.17 8.48 -3.13
N ARG A 115 1.77 9.52 -2.40
CA ARG A 115 2.39 10.84 -2.41
C ARG A 115 3.33 11.11 -1.23
N THR A 116 3.29 10.27 -0.21
CA THR A 116 4.02 10.45 1.06
C THR A 116 5.36 9.72 1.11
#